data_8b69d5441556a572c2e7bf72ed3f0ff9
#
_entry.id   8b69d5441556a572c2e7bf72ed3f0ff9
#
_cell.length_a   1.000
_cell.length_b   1.000
_cell.length_c   1.000
_cell.angle_alpha   90.00
_cell.angle_beta   90.00
_cell.angle_gamma   90.00
#
_symmetry.space_group_name_H-M   'P 1'
#
loop_
_entity.id
_entity.type
_entity.pdbx_description
1 polymer ?
#
loop_
_entity_poly.entity_id
_entity_poly.type
_entity_poly.pdbx_seq_one_letter_code
_entity_poly.pdbx_strand_id
1 'polypeptide(L)'
;VPRRHDNDAPDDFEDDTNAQGSRWQRRLIVWGFAAFALALGFLIPYTVYLNKQVTQRFGELRWQIPTRVYGRPLVLVPGNALDAATLKTELDAASYRDDGQAKLAGTYQQDGSRFTIASRGYIDVDGRVPARRIEVSLAGGRVASLRDAGDRKALKSARLDPARIATLYGQKQEERRLVRMEEVPELLVTGLQAVEDRDFNSHHGIDLSGMVRAAWIMARSGGQVRQGASTLTQQLARSGLLGIGKEQTLTRKFNEILYAVIMEARYDKRTILEAYLNQVYLGQRGGQAIHGVSSGAELWFGRELNSMTTEQIALLIGLVKGPSYYDPRRNPERALDRRNFVLGKLHENNLINDAEYKRALAAPLGVPIEPGLVAANRFPAYVDLVRRQLAHDYPEGVLQGAGMSVLTGMSPSAQAYAEGAVTGTIKRL
;
A
#
# COMPACT_ATOMS: atom_id res chain seq x y z
N VAL A 1 7.86 -61.38 -96.58
CA VAL A 1 8.52 -60.68 -95.49
C VAL A 1 7.72 -59.46 -95.06
N PRO A 2 7.13 -59.39 -93.91
CA PRO A 2 6.54 -58.11 -93.38
C PRO A 2 7.34 -57.55 -92.18
N ARG A 3 7.38 -56.26 -92.14
CA ARG A 3 7.98 -55.48 -91.10
C ARG A 3 7.02 -55.27 -89.93
N ARG A 4 7.60 -55.42 -88.76
CA ARG A 4 7.03 -54.97 -87.47
C ARG A 4 7.12 -53.49 -87.38
N HIS A 5 6.09 -52.85 -86.83
CA HIS A 5 6.14 -51.50 -86.22
C HIS A 5 5.81 -51.63 -84.74
N ASP A 6 6.80 -51.36 -83.93
CA ASP A 6 6.67 -51.14 -82.49
C ASP A 6 6.17 -49.72 -82.30
N ASN A 7 5.11 -49.56 -81.53
CA ASN A 7 4.63 -48.25 -80.99
C ASN A 7 4.64 -48.38 -79.51
N ASP A 8 5.77 -47.99 -78.94
CA ASP A 8 5.89 -47.69 -77.54
C ASP A 8 5.38 -46.22 -77.28
N ALA A 9 4.26 -46.10 -76.56
CA ALA A 9 3.79 -44.84 -75.97
C ALA A 9 4.29 -44.81 -74.53
N PRO A 10 4.91 -43.69 -74.06
CA PRO A 10 5.30 -43.58 -72.69
C PRO A 10 4.05 -43.27 -71.79
N ASP A 11 3.95 -44.03 -70.73
CA ASP A 11 3.02 -43.78 -69.61
C ASP A 11 3.37 -42.47 -68.91
N ASP A 12 2.63 -41.40 -69.22
CA ASP A 12 2.59 -40.16 -68.41
C ASP A 12 1.77 -40.40 -67.15
N PHE A 13 2.35 -41.08 -66.16
CA PHE A 13 1.93 -40.96 -64.74
C PHE A 13 2.63 -39.77 -64.09
N GLU A 14 2.28 -38.57 -64.47
CA GLU A 14 2.67 -37.38 -63.75
C GLU A 14 1.73 -37.14 -62.56
N ASP A 15 2.24 -37.43 -61.37
CA ASP A 15 2.34 -36.64 -60.17
C ASP A 15 1.12 -35.81 -59.75
N ASP A 16 -0.03 -36.43 -59.51
CA ASP A 16 -1.21 -35.84 -58.87
C ASP A 16 -1.03 -35.64 -57.35
N THR A 17 0.05 -36.14 -56.75
CA THR A 17 0.30 -36.06 -55.29
C THR A 17 0.83 -34.67 -54.86
N ASN A 18 1.52 -33.94 -55.69
CA ASN A 18 2.05 -32.61 -55.40
C ASN A 18 0.98 -31.49 -55.45
N ALA A 19 -0.06 -31.69 -56.27
CA ALA A 19 -1.15 -30.71 -56.41
C ALA A 19 -2.12 -30.71 -55.21
N GLN A 20 -2.30 -31.85 -54.53
CA GLN A 20 -3.18 -31.97 -53.35
C GLN A 20 -2.50 -31.35 -52.11
N GLY A 21 -1.20 -31.54 -51.92
CA GLY A 21 -0.43 -30.91 -50.79
C GLY A 21 -0.45 -29.39 -50.86
N SER A 22 -0.30 -28.81 -52.05
CA SER A 22 -0.34 -27.36 -52.28
C SER A 22 -1.74 -26.73 -51.98
N ARG A 23 -2.84 -27.44 -52.32
CA ARG A 23 -4.20 -26.97 -52.07
C ARG A 23 -4.57 -26.99 -50.59
N TRP A 24 -4.13 -27.99 -49.83
CA TRP A 24 -4.38 -28.12 -48.39
C TRP A 24 -3.59 -27.07 -47.61
N GLN A 25 -2.32 -26.82 -47.93
CA GLN A 25 -1.49 -25.77 -47.36
C GLN A 25 -2.09 -24.39 -47.60
N ARG A 26 -2.56 -24.08 -48.81
CA ARG A 26 -3.25 -22.82 -49.12
C ARG A 26 -4.54 -22.65 -48.31
N ARG A 27 -5.34 -23.71 -48.13
CA ARG A 27 -6.54 -23.67 -47.28
C ARG A 27 -6.18 -23.39 -45.83
N LEU A 28 -5.16 -24.05 -45.26
CA LEU A 28 -4.69 -23.78 -43.91
C LEU A 28 -4.24 -22.33 -43.72
N ILE A 29 -3.51 -21.78 -44.68
CA ILE A 29 -3.08 -20.37 -44.65
C ILE A 29 -4.30 -19.44 -44.69
N VAL A 30 -5.26 -19.67 -45.58
CA VAL A 30 -6.48 -18.86 -45.68
C VAL A 30 -7.32 -18.95 -44.39
N TRP A 31 -7.51 -20.15 -43.85
CA TRP A 31 -8.20 -20.31 -42.56
C TRP A 31 -7.45 -19.69 -41.40
N GLY A 32 -6.10 -19.74 -41.40
CA GLY A 32 -5.25 -19.05 -40.45
C GLY A 32 -5.42 -17.54 -40.52
N PHE A 33 -5.41 -16.96 -41.72
CA PHE A 33 -5.68 -15.53 -41.91
C PHE A 33 -7.10 -15.12 -41.52
N ALA A 34 -8.12 -15.95 -41.85
CA ALA A 34 -9.50 -15.69 -41.47
C ALA A 34 -9.68 -15.72 -39.95
N ALA A 35 -9.09 -16.71 -39.28
CA ALA A 35 -9.10 -16.82 -37.81
C ALA A 35 -8.36 -15.65 -37.16
N PHE A 36 -7.22 -15.24 -37.72
CA PHE A 36 -6.46 -14.08 -37.24
C PHE A 36 -7.23 -12.78 -37.44
N ALA A 37 -7.87 -12.57 -38.59
CA ALA A 37 -8.70 -11.40 -38.85
C ALA A 37 -9.92 -11.35 -37.91
N LEU A 38 -10.57 -12.51 -37.66
CA LEU A 38 -11.66 -12.61 -36.68
C LEU A 38 -11.19 -12.30 -35.27
N ALA A 39 -10.03 -12.83 -34.88
CA ALA A 39 -9.43 -12.55 -33.57
C ALA A 39 -9.10 -11.08 -33.40
N LEU A 40 -8.52 -10.41 -34.41
CA LEU A 40 -8.28 -8.98 -34.41
C LEU A 40 -9.59 -8.17 -34.38
N GLY A 41 -10.60 -8.58 -35.15
CA GLY A 41 -11.92 -7.96 -35.17
C GLY A 41 -12.63 -7.99 -33.82
N PHE A 42 -12.35 -8.98 -32.97
CA PHE A 42 -12.83 -9.04 -31.59
C PHE A 42 -11.88 -8.33 -30.60
N LEU A 43 -10.59 -8.55 -30.73
CA LEU A 43 -9.59 -8.07 -29.77
C LEU A 43 -9.48 -6.53 -29.77
N ILE A 44 -9.59 -5.91 -30.95
CA ILE A 44 -9.47 -4.44 -31.06
C ILE A 44 -10.63 -3.73 -30.32
N PRO A 45 -11.93 -4.00 -30.58
CA PRO A 45 -13.01 -3.39 -29.82
C PRO A 45 -12.96 -3.73 -28.34
N TYR A 46 -12.56 -4.95 -27.98
CA TYR A 46 -12.41 -5.37 -26.60
C TYR A 46 -11.30 -4.58 -25.90
N THR A 47 -10.15 -4.38 -26.53
CA THR A 47 -9.05 -3.57 -25.99
C THR A 47 -9.46 -2.11 -25.81
N VAL A 48 -10.23 -1.54 -26.76
CA VAL A 48 -10.78 -0.18 -26.65
C VAL A 48 -11.74 -0.08 -25.46
N TYR A 49 -12.59 -1.06 -25.25
CA TYR A 49 -13.49 -1.16 -24.08
C TYR A 49 -12.71 -1.22 -22.78
N LEU A 50 -11.70 -2.13 -22.67
CA LEU A 50 -10.85 -2.25 -21.49
C LEU A 50 -10.05 -0.96 -21.21
N ASN A 51 -9.57 -0.33 -22.28
CA ASN A 51 -8.86 0.93 -22.19
C ASN A 51 -9.72 2.05 -21.60
N LYS A 52 -10.99 2.14 -21.97
CA LYS A 52 -11.95 3.09 -21.37
C LYS A 52 -12.14 2.80 -19.88
N GLN A 53 -12.26 1.52 -19.50
CA GLN A 53 -12.36 1.11 -18.09
C GLN A 53 -11.10 1.46 -17.29
N VAL A 54 -9.91 1.19 -17.84
CA VAL A 54 -8.63 1.54 -17.18
C VAL A 54 -8.59 3.05 -16.92
N THR A 55 -8.84 3.85 -17.93
CA THR A 55 -8.77 5.32 -17.81
C THR A 55 -9.74 5.86 -16.76
N GLN A 56 -10.97 5.36 -16.76
CA GLN A 56 -11.99 5.80 -15.81
C GLN A 56 -11.62 5.38 -14.39
N ARG A 57 -11.39 4.09 -14.14
CA ARG A 57 -11.16 3.56 -12.79
C ARG A 57 -9.81 3.94 -12.21
N PHE A 58 -8.78 4.04 -13.04
CA PHE A 58 -7.46 4.53 -12.59
C PHE A 58 -7.49 6.02 -12.25
N GLY A 59 -8.28 6.80 -13.00
CA GLY A 59 -8.56 8.20 -12.66
C GLY A 59 -9.27 8.33 -11.31
N GLU A 60 -10.31 7.54 -11.06
CA GLU A 60 -11.06 7.53 -9.79
C GLU A 60 -10.17 7.19 -8.58
N LEU A 61 -9.18 6.29 -8.72
CA LEU A 61 -8.25 5.96 -7.65
C LEU A 61 -7.37 7.14 -7.21
N ARG A 62 -6.94 7.99 -8.15
CA ARG A 62 -6.10 9.15 -7.85
C ARG A 62 -6.84 10.24 -7.07
N TRP A 63 -8.17 10.25 -7.11
CA TRP A 63 -8.99 11.35 -6.60
C TRP A 63 -9.81 11.02 -5.34
N GLN A 64 -9.82 9.76 -4.89
CA GLN A 64 -10.54 9.39 -3.65
C GLN A 64 -9.63 9.52 -2.42
N ILE A 65 -9.06 10.71 -2.21
CA ILE A 65 -8.33 10.99 -0.97
C ILE A 65 -9.37 11.29 0.12
N PRO A 66 -9.45 10.48 1.18
CA PRO A 66 -10.45 10.72 2.23
C PRO A 66 -10.15 12.01 2.99
N THR A 67 -11.19 12.72 3.39
CA THR A 67 -11.08 13.89 4.25
C THR A 67 -10.64 13.46 5.65
N ARG A 68 -9.60 14.09 6.17
CA ARG A 68 -9.05 13.83 7.50
C ARG A 68 -9.50 14.92 8.47
N VAL A 69 -9.97 14.51 9.63
CA VAL A 69 -10.39 15.42 10.69
C VAL A 69 -9.38 15.38 11.83
N TYR A 70 -8.91 16.56 12.23
CA TYR A 70 -7.92 16.73 13.27
C TYR A 70 -8.49 17.53 14.44
N GLY A 71 -8.04 17.20 15.65
CA GLY A 71 -8.20 18.06 16.82
C GLY A 71 -7.34 19.32 16.73
N ARG A 72 -7.39 20.15 17.74
CA ARG A 72 -6.47 21.29 17.83
C ARG A 72 -5.01 20.84 18.04
N PRO A 73 -4.02 21.53 17.49
CA PRO A 73 -2.63 21.31 17.88
C PRO A 73 -2.42 21.63 19.38
N LEU A 74 -1.62 20.82 20.07
CA LEU A 74 -1.21 21.15 21.43
C LEU A 74 -0.13 22.24 21.37
N VAL A 75 -0.42 23.39 21.98
CA VAL A 75 0.52 24.51 22.08
C VAL A 75 1.17 24.50 23.46
N LEU A 76 2.47 24.24 23.50
CA LEU A 76 3.29 24.26 24.69
C LEU A 76 3.85 25.69 24.90
N VAL A 77 3.56 26.28 26.06
CA VAL A 77 4.06 27.60 26.43
C VAL A 77 4.50 27.54 27.91
N PRO A 78 5.70 28.01 28.27
CA PRO A 78 6.11 28.10 29.67
C PRO A 78 5.09 28.88 30.52
N GLY A 79 4.73 28.33 31.67
CA GLY A 79 3.73 28.91 32.57
C GLY A 79 2.30 28.38 32.38
N ASN A 80 1.95 27.83 31.21
CA ASN A 80 0.63 27.28 30.98
C ASN A 80 0.36 26.03 31.84
N ALA A 81 -0.90 25.86 32.27
CA ALA A 81 -1.36 24.69 33.00
C ALA A 81 -1.27 23.45 32.10
N LEU A 82 -0.49 22.48 32.52
CA LEU A 82 -0.32 21.19 31.86
C LEU A 82 0.36 20.24 32.83
N ASP A 83 -0.29 19.16 33.21
CA ASP A 83 0.31 18.09 33.99
C ASP A 83 0.78 16.92 33.08
N ALA A 84 1.51 15.98 33.65
CA ALA A 84 2.08 14.85 32.93
C ALA A 84 0.99 13.90 32.35
N ALA A 85 -0.12 13.73 33.07
CA ALA A 85 -1.22 12.86 32.62
C ALA A 85 -1.93 13.46 31.41
N THR A 86 -2.21 14.78 31.46
CA THR A 86 -2.80 15.54 30.36
C THR A 86 -1.88 15.55 29.13
N LEU A 87 -0.58 15.81 29.32
CA LEU A 87 0.39 15.76 28.21
C LEU A 87 0.43 14.37 27.58
N LYS A 88 0.44 13.31 28.39
CA LYS A 88 0.42 11.93 27.88
C LYS A 88 -0.87 11.64 27.12
N THR A 89 -2.03 12.06 27.60
CA THR A 89 -3.31 11.91 26.89
C THR A 89 -3.30 12.61 25.52
N GLU A 90 -2.72 13.80 25.42
CA GLU A 90 -2.57 14.53 24.14
C GLU A 90 -1.58 13.81 23.20
N LEU A 91 -0.43 13.34 23.71
CA LEU A 91 0.54 12.57 22.93
C LEU A 91 -0.05 11.25 22.42
N ASP A 92 -0.75 10.50 23.29
CA ASP A 92 -1.42 9.25 22.91
C ASP A 92 -2.52 9.49 21.85
N ALA A 93 -3.28 10.60 22.00
CA ALA A 93 -4.29 11.00 21.02
C ALA A 93 -3.68 11.31 19.66
N ALA A 94 -2.50 11.96 19.64
CA ALA A 94 -1.75 12.22 18.42
C ALA A 94 -0.89 11.02 17.97
N SER A 95 -1.10 9.82 18.55
CA SER A 95 -0.38 8.60 18.21
C SER A 95 1.15 8.71 18.39
N TYR A 96 1.60 9.47 19.37
CA TYR A 96 2.98 9.42 19.81
C TYR A 96 3.25 8.17 20.63
N ARG A 97 4.50 7.70 20.63
CA ARG A 97 4.92 6.53 21.38
C ARG A 97 6.13 6.82 22.23
N ASP A 98 6.15 6.21 23.41
CA ASP A 98 7.37 6.16 24.21
C ASP A 98 8.30 5.11 23.60
N ASP A 99 9.44 5.54 23.05
CA ASP A 99 10.51 4.69 22.52
C ASP A 99 11.78 4.74 23.38
N GLY A 100 11.73 5.45 24.52
CA GLY A 100 12.83 5.64 25.44
C GLY A 100 13.97 6.51 24.92
N GLN A 101 13.89 7.08 23.70
CA GLN A 101 14.96 7.86 23.06
C GLN A 101 14.48 9.13 22.36
N ALA A 102 13.22 9.19 21.95
CA ALA A 102 12.63 10.31 21.17
C ALA A 102 13.47 10.71 19.94
N LYS A 103 13.97 9.72 19.19
CA LYS A 103 14.80 9.97 17.99
C LYS A 103 13.99 10.06 16.72
N LEU A 104 12.90 9.30 16.63
CA LEU A 104 12.04 9.24 15.44
C LEU A 104 10.87 10.21 15.58
N ALA A 105 10.48 10.84 14.48
CA ALA A 105 9.29 11.68 14.46
C ALA A 105 8.05 10.91 14.95
N GLY A 106 7.27 11.51 15.85
CA GLY A 106 6.12 10.85 16.47
C GLY A 106 6.46 9.95 17.66
N THR A 107 7.66 10.10 18.25
CA THR A 107 8.04 9.42 19.47
C THR A 107 8.34 10.41 20.60
N TYR A 108 8.28 9.90 21.82
CA TYR A 108 8.70 10.67 22.99
C TYR A 108 9.45 9.76 23.98
N GLN A 109 10.15 10.39 24.91
CA GLN A 109 10.76 9.77 26.07
C GLN A 109 10.28 10.51 27.32
N GLN A 110 9.85 9.79 28.33
CA GLN A 110 9.52 10.34 29.63
C GLN A 110 10.58 9.97 30.66
N ASP A 111 11.12 10.98 31.35
CA ASP A 111 12.02 10.84 32.49
C ASP A 111 11.47 11.66 33.66
N GLY A 112 10.67 11.01 34.51
CA GLY A 112 9.94 11.68 35.60
C GLY A 112 8.97 12.75 35.06
N SER A 113 9.26 14.04 35.39
CA SER A 113 8.48 15.19 34.94
C SER A 113 9.03 15.84 33.65
N ARG A 114 10.07 15.25 33.06
CA ARG A 114 10.69 15.75 31.83
C ARG A 114 10.26 14.87 30.66
N PHE A 115 9.85 15.50 29.57
CA PHE A 115 9.50 14.84 28.31
C PHE A 115 10.41 15.35 27.20
N THR A 116 11.04 14.45 26.47
CA THR A 116 11.66 14.76 25.19
C THR A 116 10.73 14.27 24.10
N ILE A 117 10.31 15.15 23.19
CA ILE A 117 9.27 14.85 22.17
C ILE A 117 9.86 15.16 20.80
N ALA A 118 9.85 14.20 19.89
CA ALA A 118 10.18 14.38 18.48
C ALA A 118 8.89 14.59 17.67
N SER A 119 8.51 15.87 17.46
CA SER A 119 7.28 16.20 16.74
C SER A 119 7.39 15.88 15.25
N ARG A 120 6.23 15.66 14.63
CA ARG A 120 6.11 15.59 13.17
C ARG A 120 5.93 16.99 12.60
N GLY A 121 6.36 17.20 11.33
CA GLY A 121 5.96 18.39 10.61
C GLY A 121 4.54 18.26 10.07
N TYR A 122 3.77 19.35 10.07
CA TYR A 122 2.40 19.37 9.54
C TYR A 122 2.08 20.71 8.88
N ILE A 123 0.94 20.77 8.20
CA ILE A 123 0.41 22.01 7.61
C ILE A 123 -0.72 22.48 8.51
N ASP A 124 -0.53 23.67 9.10
CA ASP A 124 -1.54 24.40 9.87
C ASP A 124 -2.25 25.45 9.00
N VAL A 125 -3.26 26.11 9.53
CA VAL A 125 -3.95 27.23 8.85
C VAL A 125 -3.00 28.39 8.53
N ASP A 126 -1.98 28.61 9.36
CA ASP A 126 -0.98 29.66 9.20
C ASP A 126 0.23 29.23 8.33
N GLY A 127 0.22 28.00 7.81
CA GLY A 127 1.31 27.47 6.99
C GLY A 127 2.00 26.25 7.58
N ARG A 128 3.21 25.95 7.08
CA ARG A 128 3.96 24.74 7.46
C ARG A 128 4.64 24.90 8.83
N VAL A 129 4.33 24.01 9.76
CA VAL A 129 5.03 23.83 11.03
C VAL A 129 6.09 22.74 10.85
N PRO A 130 7.39 23.05 11.04
CA PRO A 130 8.46 22.06 10.86
C PRO A 130 8.48 21.03 11.99
N ALA A 131 8.95 19.82 11.71
CA ALA A 131 9.28 18.82 12.71
C ALA A 131 10.41 19.35 13.63
N ARG A 132 10.28 19.11 14.95
CA ARG A 132 11.27 19.54 15.94
C ARG A 132 11.40 18.49 17.05
N ARG A 133 12.58 18.42 17.63
CA ARG A 133 12.81 17.67 18.87
C ARG A 133 12.88 18.66 20.02
N ILE A 134 11.92 18.56 20.95
CA ILE A 134 11.74 19.50 22.05
C ILE A 134 11.85 18.82 23.40
N GLU A 135 12.38 19.53 24.39
CA GLU A 135 12.41 19.11 25.80
C GLU A 135 11.42 19.97 26.59
N VAL A 136 10.49 19.32 27.28
CA VAL A 136 9.47 19.94 28.13
C VAL A 136 9.69 19.48 29.56
N SER A 137 9.84 20.40 30.51
CA SER A 137 9.83 20.06 31.94
C SER A 137 8.55 20.58 32.58
N LEU A 138 7.91 19.73 33.39
CA LEU A 138 6.66 20.02 34.08
C LEU A 138 6.92 20.15 35.57
N ALA A 139 6.35 21.16 36.23
CA ALA A 139 6.40 21.30 37.67
C ALA A 139 5.11 22.02 38.18
N GLY A 140 4.55 21.56 39.28
CA GLY A 140 3.34 22.15 39.88
C GLY A 140 2.12 22.19 38.93
N GLY A 141 1.97 21.17 38.04
CA GLY A 141 0.89 21.11 37.06
C GLY A 141 1.02 22.16 35.94
N ARG A 142 2.22 22.66 35.66
CA ARG A 142 2.50 23.68 34.64
C ARG A 142 3.73 23.32 33.82
N VAL A 143 3.84 23.88 32.63
CA VAL A 143 5.05 23.84 31.82
C VAL A 143 6.10 24.75 32.49
N ALA A 144 7.08 24.18 33.18
CA ALA A 144 8.14 24.90 33.85
C ALA A 144 9.20 25.43 32.89
N SER A 145 9.58 24.64 31.90
CA SER A 145 10.51 25.05 30.84
C SER A 145 10.27 24.36 29.54
N LEU A 146 10.64 25.02 28.44
CA LEU A 146 10.55 24.47 27.07
C LEU A 146 11.84 24.82 26.33
N ARG A 147 12.50 23.82 25.76
CA ARG A 147 13.78 23.98 25.06
C ARG A 147 13.80 23.15 23.76
N ASP A 148 14.61 23.58 22.80
CA ASP A 148 15.01 22.71 21.69
C ASP A 148 15.98 21.65 22.22
N ALA A 149 15.75 20.38 21.89
CA ALA A 149 16.55 19.25 22.39
C ALA A 149 17.93 19.15 21.69
N GLY A 150 18.11 19.81 20.55
CA GLY A 150 19.36 19.82 19.79
C GLY A 150 20.35 20.83 20.32
N ASP A 151 19.99 22.13 20.32
CA ASP A 151 20.86 23.23 20.71
C ASP A 151 20.60 23.77 22.14
N ARG A 152 19.63 23.18 22.83
CA ARG A 152 19.18 23.52 24.20
C ARG A 152 18.69 24.95 24.39
N LYS A 153 18.43 25.69 23.33
CA LYS A 153 17.89 27.05 23.42
C LYS A 153 16.47 27.03 23.97
N ALA A 154 16.18 28.01 24.83
CA ALA A 154 14.83 28.20 25.35
C ALA A 154 13.88 28.61 24.23
N LEU A 155 12.72 27.99 24.20
CA LEU A 155 11.63 28.25 23.25
C LEU A 155 10.54 29.05 23.97
N LYS A 156 9.99 30.05 23.30
CA LYS A 156 8.82 30.80 23.79
C LYS A 156 7.56 29.97 23.68
N SER A 157 7.46 29.17 22.64
CA SER A 157 6.36 28.22 22.40
C SER A 157 6.79 27.11 21.46
N ALA A 158 6.09 25.98 21.51
CA ALA A 158 6.15 24.93 20.49
C ALA A 158 4.77 24.39 20.21
N ARG A 159 4.50 24.01 18.95
CA ARG A 159 3.26 23.34 18.55
C ARG A 159 3.57 21.89 18.21
N LEU A 160 2.79 20.97 18.77
CA LEU A 160 2.81 19.57 18.37
C LEU A 160 1.78 19.36 17.27
N ASP A 161 2.05 18.41 16.40
CA ASP A 161 1.10 18.01 15.35
C ASP A 161 -0.23 17.58 15.96
N PRO A 162 -1.37 17.98 15.34
CA PRO A 162 -2.69 17.73 15.89
C PRO A 162 -3.08 16.25 15.81
N ALA A 163 -3.82 15.78 16.81
CA ALA A 163 -4.37 14.44 16.82
C ALA A 163 -5.34 14.25 15.64
N ARG A 164 -5.14 13.22 14.82
CA ARG A 164 -6.15 12.80 13.84
C ARG A 164 -7.30 12.08 14.57
N ILE A 165 -8.47 12.69 14.61
CA ILE A 165 -9.62 12.19 15.37
C ILE A 165 -10.58 11.35 14.52
N ALA A 166 -10.62 11.58 13.19
CA ALA A 166 -11.37 10.77 12.25
C ALA A 166 -10.81 10.87 10.84
N THR A 167 -11.23 9.90 10.03
CA THR A 167 -11.10 9.93 8.57
C THR A 167 -12.50 9.71 7.99
N LEU A 168 -12.94 10.62 7.11
CA LEU A 168 -14.26 10.52 6.47
C LEU A 168 -14.08 9.83 5.13
N TYR A 169 -14.60 8.61 5.05
CA TYR A 169 -14.54 7.77 3.83
C TYR A 169 -15.80 7.97 3.00
N GLY A 170 -15.69 7.73 1.68
CA GLY A 170 -16.84 7.58 0.80
C GLY A 170 -17.68 6.33 1.14
N GLN A 171 -18.69 6.03 0.31
CA GLN A 171 -19.64 4.94 0.53
C GLN A 171 -19.03 3.54 0.69
N LYS A 172 -17.80 3.32 0.21
CA LYS A 172 -17.03 2.10 0.49
C LYS A 172 -16.21 2.33 1.75
N GLN A 173 -16.55 1.65 2.82
CA GLN A 173 -15.85 1.65 4.12
C GLN A 173 -14.45 1.00 4.04
N GLU A 174 -13.61 1.43 3.10
CA GLU A 174 -12.24 0.97 2.98
C GLU A 174 -11.31 1.97 3.65
N GLU A 175 -10.53 1.52 4.62
CA GLU A 175 -9.53 2.37 5.25
C GLU A 175 -8.31 2.49 4.33
N ARG A 176 -8.21 3.62 3.63
CA ARG A 176 -7.09 3.93 2.75
C ARG A 176 -6.38 5.20 3.21
N ARG A 177 -5.13 5.07 3.53
CA ARG A 177 -4.23 6.19 3.73
C ARG A 177 -3.34 6.30 2.51
N LEU A 178 -3.73 7.13 1.56
CA LEU A 178 -2.95 7.32 0.34
C LEU A 178 -1.61 8.00 0.67
N VAL A 179 -0.57 7.51 0.02
CA VAL A 179 0.79 8.06 0.08
C VAL A 179 1.27 8.40 -1.31
N ARG A 180 2.08 9.44 -1.41
CA ARG A 180 2.85 9.75 -2.61
C ARG A 180 4.15 8.97 -2.59
N MET A 181 4.74 8.74 -3.76
CA MET A 181 6.00 8.00 -3.86
C MET A 181 7.12 8.63 -3.01
N GLU A 182 7.15 9.96 -2.86
CA GLU A 182 8.13 10.68 -2.05
C GLU A 182 7.98 10.44 -0.53
N GLU A 183 6.81 9.96 -0.11
CA GLU A 183 6.50 9.65 1.29
C GLU A 183 6.82 8.20 1.65
N VAL A 184 7.17 7.38 0.67
CA VAL A 184 7.45 5.94 0.85
C VAL A 184 8.95 5.72 1.02
N PRO A 185 9.40 4.99 2.07
CA PRO A 185 10.81 4.66 2.24
C PRO A 185 11.37 3.94 1.01
N GLU A 186 12.56 4.37 0.56
CA GLU A 186 13.22 3.80 -0.61
C GLU A 186 13.42 2.28 -0.49
N LEU A 187 13.77 1.79 0.70
CA LEU A 187 13.93 0.36 0.97
C LEU A 187 12.62 -0.44 0.77
N LEU A 188 11.46 0.17 1.06
CA LEU A 188 10.17 -0.48 0.80
C LEU A 188 9.90 -0.61 -0.71
N VAL A 189 10.20 0.44 -1.47
CA VAL A 189 10.01 0.48 -2.93
C VAL A 189 10.93 -0.52 -3.63
N THR A 190 12.23 -0.40 -3.39
CA THR A 190 13.26 -1.24 -4.03
C THR A 190 13.17 -2.70 -3.57
N GLY A 191 12.86 -2.93 -2.29
CA GLY A 191 12.67 -4.25 -1.73
C GLY A 191 11.43 -4.95 -2.28
N LEU A 192 10.32 -4.23 -2.44
CA LEU A 192 9.12 -4.76 -3.06
C LEU A 192 9.39 -5.21 -4.50
N GLN A 193 10.08 -4.39 -5.29
CA GLN A 193 10.49 -4.74 -6.64
C GLN A 193 11.40 -5.97 -6.64
N ALA A 194 12.43 -6.01 -5.81
CA ALA A 194 13.38 -7.13 -5.73
C ALA A 194 12.70 -8.47 -5.39
N VAL A 195 11.62 -8.45 -4.60
CA VAL A 195 10.93 -9.66 -4.13
C VAL A 195 9.79 -10.09 -5.05
N GLU A 196 8.98 -9.15 -5.53
CA GLU A 196 7.75 -9.43 -6.27
C GLU A 196 7.91 -9.30 -7.79
N ASP A 197 8.76 -8.38 -8.26
CA ASP A 197 8.90 -8.07 -9.69
C ASP A 197 10.26 -7.42 -9.98
N ARG A 198 11.32 -8.23 -10.00
CA ARG A 198 12.69 -7.75 -10.12
C ARG A 198 12.94 -6.91 -11.36
N ASP A 199 12.28 -7.27 -12.46
CA ASP A 199 12.47 -6.65 -13.77
C ASP A 199 11.38 -5.59 -14.06
N PHE A 200 10.70 -5.08 -13.00
CA PHE A 200 9.58 -4.13 -13.11
C PHE A 200 9.86 -2.94 -14.02
N ASN A 201 11.06 -2.38 -13.95
CA ASN A 201 11.41 -1.18 -14.73
C ASN A 201 11.74 -1.47 -16.20
N SER A 202 11.88 -2.74 -16.60
CA SER A 202 12.35 -3.13 -17.94
C SER A 202 11.25 -3.74 -18.84
N HIS A 203 10.21 -4.34 -18.25
CA HIS A 203 9.12 -4.94 -19.02
C HIS A 203 7.94 -3.97 -19.20
N HIS A 204 7.00 -4.33 -20.10
CA HIS A 204 5.78 -3.56 -20.39
C HIS A 204 4.50 -4.33 -19.97
N GLY A 205 4.35 -4.58 -18.67
CA GLY A 205 3.19 -5.26 -18.08
C GLY A 205 3.30 -6.79 -18.07
N ILE A 206 4.18 -7.38 -18.88
CA ILE A 206 4.45 -8.82 -18.94
C ILE A 206 5.95 -9.03 -18.84
N ASP A 207 6.40 -9.84 -17.90
CA ASP A 207 7.78 -10.31 -17.82
C ASP A 207 7.89 -11.70 -18.47
N LEU A 208 8.18 -11.72 -19.78
CA LEU A 208 8.38 -12.95 -20.52
C LEU A 208 9.59 -13.73 -20.02
N SER A 209 10.66 -13.05 -19.64
CA SER A 209 11.89 -13.66 -19.12
C SER A 209 11.63 -14.34 -17.78
N GLY A 210 10.90 -13.69 -16.88
CA GLY A 210 10.47 -14.24 -15.62
C GLY A 210 9.51 -15.41 -15.77
N MET A 211 8.61 -15.37 -16.74
CA MET A 211 7.71 -16.49 -17.06
C MET A 211 8.47 -17.75 -17.52
N VAL A 212 9.44 -17.58 -18.43
CA VAL A 212 10.30 -18.68 -18.88
C VAL A 212 11.14 -19.23 -17.73
N ARG A 213 11.74 -18.35 -16.94
CA ARG A 213 12.51 -18.73 -15.74
C ARG A 213 11.65 -19.50 -14.73
N ALA A 214 10.43 -19.04 -14.44
CA ALA A 214 9.50 -19.70 -13.53
C ALA A 214 9.06 -21.07 -14.04
N ALA A 215 8.77 -21.18 -15.34
CA ALA A 215 8.44 -22.46 -15.99
C ALA A 215 9.60 -23.46 -15.92
N TRP A 216 10.82 -23.00 -16.17
CA TRP A 216 12.04 -23.83 -16.08
C TRP A 216 12.30 -24.33 -14.65
N ILE A 217 12.18 -23.45 -13.64
CA ILE A 217 12.32 -23.83 -12.21
C ILE A 217 11.24 -24.84 -11.82
N MET A 218 10.00 -24.63 -12.22
CA MET A 218 8.88 -25.54 -11.95
C MET A 218 9.12 -26.92 -12.57
N ALA A 219 9.58 -26.97 -13.83
CA ALA A 219 9.92 -28.21 -14.50
C ALA A 219 11.09 -28.94 -13.81
N ARG A 220 12.16 -28.20 -13.43
CA ARG A 220 13.35 -28.78 -12.78
C ARG A 220 13.08 -29.26 -11.34
N SER A 221 12.15 -28.64 -10.64
CA SER A 221 11.75 -29.02 -9.25
C SER A 221 10.67 -30.10 -9.19
N GLY A 222 10.24 -30.67 -10.33
CA GLY A 222 9.12 -31.62 -10.39
C GLY A 222 7.79 -31.01 -9.91
N GLY A 223 7.61 -29.69 -10.08
CA GLY A 223 6.40 -28.96 -9.66
C GLY A 223 6.35 -28.54 -8.19
N GLN A 224 7.38 -28.85 -7.40
CA GLN A 224 7.41 -28.55 -5.97
C GLN A 224 7.66 -27.07 -5.67
N VAL A 225 8.45 -26.38 -6.51
CA VAL A 225 8.76 -24.95 -6.35
C VAL A 225 7.91 -24.14 -7.32
N ARG A 226 6.97 -23.37 -6.79
CA ARG A 226 6.16 -22.42 -7.56
C ARG A 226 6.71 -21.01 -7.37
N GLN A 227 7.44 -20.52 -8.36
CA GLN A 227 7.85 -19.13 -8.41
C GLN A 227 6.73 -18.30 -9.05
N GLY A 228 6.39 -17.14 -8.44
CA GLY A 228 5.45 -16.20 -9.03
C GLY A 228 6.02 -15.57 -10.31
N ALA A 229 5.24 -15.61 -11.39
CA ALA A 229 5.59 -14.99 -12.68
C ALA A 229 4.66 -13.83 -13.03
N SER A 230 3.89 -13.33 -12.06
CA SER A 230 2.96 -12.20 -12.26
C SER A 230 3.66 -10.90 -11.88
N THR A 231 3.61 -9.90 -12.76
CA THR A 231 4.18 -8.56 -12.52
C THR A 231 3.37 -7.76 -11.51
N LEU A 232 3.96 -6.72 -10.92
CA LEU A 232 3.26 -5.76 -10.04
C LEU A 232 2.06 -5.13 -10.75
N THR A 233 2.18 -4.83 -12.04
CA THR A 233 1.08 -4.28 -12.84
C THR A 233 -0.07 -5.27 -13.00
N GLN A 234 0.21 -6.57 -13.19
CA GLN A 234 -0.82 -7.62 -13.20
C GLN A 234 -1.47 -7.80 -11.81
N GLN A 235 -0.68 -7.70 -10.74
CA GLN A 235 -1.19 -7.75 -9.37
C GLN A 235 -2.10 -6.54 -9.08
N LEU A 236 -1.75 -5.35 -9.55
CA LEU A 236 -2.57 -4.14 -9.46
C LEU A 236 -3.90 -4.34 -10.20
N ALA A 237 -3.87 -4.85 -11.42
CA ALA A 237 -5.08 -5.18 -12.18
C ALA A 237 -6.02 -6.11 -11.40
N ARG A 238 -5.45 -7.12 -10.71
CA ARG A 238 -6.19 -8.10 -9.92
C ARG A 238 -6.72 -7.56 -8.59
N SER A 239 -6.15 -6.51 -8.03
CA SER A 239 -6.44 -6.01 -6.68
C SER A 239 -7.86 -5.43 -6.47
N GLY A 240 -8.77 -5.66 -7.42
CA GLY A 240 -10.15 -5.18 -7.39
C GLY A 240 -10.35 -3.82 -8.06
N LEU A 241 -9.26 -3.17 -8.49
CA LEU A 241 -9.32 -1.91 -9.23
C LEU A 241 -10.21 -2.01 -10.47
N LEU A 242 -10.08 -3.12 -11.20
CA LEU A 242 -10.72 -3.28 -12.50
C LEU A 242 -11.95 -4.20 -12.47
N GLY A 243 -12.40 -4.61 -11.27
CA GLY A 243 -13.58 -5.48 -11.12
C GLY A 243 -13.41 -6.89 -11.67
N ILE A 244 -12.15 -7.34 -11.79
CA ILE A 244 -11.84 -8.71 -12.21
C ILE A 244 -12.21 -9.64 -11.05
N GLY A 245 -13.02 -10.68 -11.33
CA GLY A 245 -13.45 -11.65 -10.33
C GLY A 245 -12.29 -12.38 -9.64
N LYS A 246 -12.55 -12.94 -8.46
CA LYS A 246 -11.54 -13.67 -7.66
C LYS A 246 -11.30 -15.10 -8.15
N GLU A 247 -12.15 -15.62 -9.06
CA GLU A 247 -12.06 -16.98 -9.58
C GLU A 247 -10.78 -17.19 -10.40
N GLN A 248 -10.12 -18.33 -10.19
CA GLN A 248 -8.88 -18.67 -10.91
C GLN A 248 -9.22 -19.29 -12.28
N THR A 249 -9.54 -18.46 -13.27
CA THR A 249 -9.86 -18.87 -14.64
C THR A 249 -8.81 -18.36 -15.64
N LEU A 250 -8.67 -19.06 -16.76
CA LEU A 250 -7.81 -18.61 -17.87
C LEU A 250 -8.26 -17.25 -18.42
N THR A 251 -9.57 -17.04 -18.50
CA THR A 251 -10.16 -15.77 -18.94
C THR A 251 -9.76 -14.63 -18.03
N ARG A 252 -9.78 -14.85 -16.71
CA ARG A 252 -9.29 -13.86 -15.75
C ARG A 252 -7.82 -13.53 -16.00
N LYS A 253 -6.96 -14.55 -16.17
CA LYS A 253 -5.53 -14.33 -16.40
C LYS A 253 -5.26 -13.60 -17.71
N PHE A 254 -6.01 -13.90 -18.75
CA PHE A 254 -5.95 -13.16 -20.01
C PHE A 254 -6.32 -11.67 -19.82
N ASN A 255 -7.39 -11.39 -19.08
CA ASN A 255 -7.79 -10.02 -18.77
C ASN A 255 -6.73 -9.29 -17.92
N GLU A 256 -6.15 -9.94 -16.89
CA GLU A 256 -5.05 -9.37 -16.11
C GLU A 256 -3.88 -8.91 -17.00
N ILE A 257 -3.53 -9.74 -17.98
CA ILE A 257 -2.46 -9.44 -18.93
C ILE A 257 -2.83 -8.23 -19.80
N LEU A 258 -4.02 -8.23 -20.41
CA LEU A 258 -4.47 -7.12 -21.25
C LEU A 258 -4.52 -5.80 -20.46
N TYR A 259 -5.08 -5.83 -19.26
CA TYR A 259 -5.12 -4.66 -18.40
C TYR A 259 -3.72 -4.17 -18.05
N ALA A 260 -2.77 -5.08 -17.74
CA ALA A 260 -1.40 -4.70 -17.43
C ALA A 260 -0.72 -4.02 -18.61
N VAL A 261 -0.87 -4.56 -19.82
CA VAL A 261 -0.31 -3.96 -21.06
C VAL A 261 -0.92 -2.58 -21.32
N ILE A 262 -2.25 -2.44 -21.17
CA ILE A 262 -2.94 -1.16 -21.36
C ILE A 262 -2.47 -0.11 -20.33
N MET A 263 -2.32 -0.50 -19.06
CA MET A 263 -1.82 0.40 -18.02
C MET A 263 -0.40 0.87 -18.33
N GLU A 264 0.50 -0.03 -18.70
CA GLU A 264 1.89 0.29 -19.04
C GLU A 264 2.04 1.13 -20.33
N ALA A 265 1.08 1.01 -21.25
CA ALA A 265 1.05 1.88 -22.42
C ALA A 265 0.57 3.31 -22.14
N ARG A 266 -0.12 3.52 -20.99
CA ARG A 266 -0.73 4.82 -20.66
C ARG A 266 -0.08 5.56 -19.52
N TYR A 267 0.48 4.85 -18.58
CA TYR A 267 1.02 5.40 -17.34
C TYR A 267 2.47 5.00 -17.18
N ASP A 268 3.27 5.90 -16.63
CA ASP A 268 4.66 5.61 -16.31
C ASP A 268 4.77 4.63 -15.13
N LYS A 269 5.93 4.01 -14.99
CA LYS A 269 6.24 3.04 -13.95
C LYS A 269 6.03 3.59 -12.54
N ARG A 270 6.37 4.86 -12.34
CA ARG A 270 6.21 5.54 -11.05
C ARG A 270 4.74 5.65 -10.67
N THR A 271 3.89 6.07 -11.59
CA THR A 271 2.44 6.19 -11.40
C THR A 271 1.79 4.83 -11.11
N ILE A 272 2.19 3.78 -11.85
CA ILE A 272 1.70 2.41 -11.62
C ILE A 272 2.12 1.90 -10.24
N LEU A 273 3.37 2.11 -9.86
CA LEU A 273 3.89 1.66 -8.56
C LEU A 273 3.24 2.41 -7.40
N GLU A 274 3.03 3.74 -7.52
CA GLU A 274 2.31 4.53 -6.54
C GLU A 274 0.86 4.02 -6.36
N ALA A 275 0.17 3.73 -7.45
CA ALA A 275 -1.16 3.14 -7.40
C ALA A 275 -1.15 1.75 -6.73
N TYR A 276 -0.13 0.92 -7.02
CA TYR A 276 0.04 -0.38 -6.40
C TYR A 276 0.24 -0.26 -4.87
N LEU A 277 1.17 0.60 -4.44
CA LEU A 277 1.45 0.83 -3.02
C LEU A 277 0.22 1.31 -2.25
N ASN A 278 -0.69 2.03 -2.91
CA ASN A 278 -1.94 2.50 -2.34
C ASN A 278 -3.10 1.48 -2.40
N GLN A 279 -3.00 0.46 -3.28
CA GLN A 279 -4.08 -0.47 -3.53
C GLN A 279 -3.85 -1.88 -2.99
N VAL A 280 -2.61 -2.25 -2.72
CA VAL A 280 -2.28 -3.60 -2.26
C VAL A 280 -3.02 -3.96 -0.97
N TYR A 281 -3.67 -5.13 -0.96
CA TYR A 281 -4.36 -5.64 0.22
C TYR A 281 -3.34 -6.18 1.23
N LEU A 282 -3.42 -5.73 2.47
CA LEU A 282 -2.44 -6.05 3.52
C LEU A 282 -3.05 -6.64 4.80
N GLY A 283 -4.35 -6.92 4.81
CA GLY A 283 -5.00 -7.58 5.93
C GLY A 283 -6.39 -7.06 6.25
N GLN A 284 -6.88 -7.42 7.42
CA GLN A 284 -8.21 -7.03 7.91
C GLN A 284 -8.13 -6.54 9.35
N ARG A 285 -8.99 -5.57 9.66
CA ARG A 285 -9.30 -5.16 11.04
C ARG A 285 -10.80 -5.38 11.26
N GLY A 286 -11.15 -6.39 12.05
CA GLY A 286 -12.56 -6.82 12.14
C GLY A 286 -13.07 -7.27 10.78
N GLY A 287 -14.19 -6.72 10.32
CA GLY A 287 -14.77 -6.95 8.99
C GLY A 287 -14.21 -6.05 7.87
N GLN A 288 -13.32 -5.10 8.19
CA GLN A 288 -12.84 -4.08 7.26
C GLN A 288 -11.52 -4.50 6.59
N ALA A 289 -11.49 -4.49 5.25
CA ALA A 289 -10.27 -4.73 4.49
C ALA A 289 -9.33 -3.53 4.55
N ILE A 290 -8.04 -3.78 4.76
CA ILE A 290 -6.99 -2.77 4.83
C ILE A 290 -6.17 -2.80 3.55
N HIS A 291 -6.19 -1.69 2.85
CA HIS A 291 -5.49 -1.49 1.59
C HIS A 291 -4.44 -0.40 1.71
N GLY A 292 -3.33 -0.58 0.98
CA GLY A 292 -2.21 0.34 0.90
C GLY A 292 -1.17 0.16 2.01
N VAL A 293 0.08 0.42 1.65
CA VAL A 293 1.25 0.19 2.52
C VAL A 293 1.22 1.05 3.78
N SER A 294 0.68 2.27 3.70
CA SER A 294 0.58 3.15 4.87
C SER A 294 -0.44 2.64 5.88
N SER A 295 -1.63 2.22 5.43
CA SER A 295 -2.64 1.60 6.30
C SER A 295 -2.16 0.25 6.82
N GLY A 296 -1.40 -0.50 6.03
CA GLY A 296 -0.77 -1.75 6.45
C GLY A 296 0.29 -1.55 7.54
N ALA A 297 1.15 -0.53 7.42
CA ALA A 297 2.14 -0.18 8.44
C ALA A 297 1.46 0.18 9.77
N GLU A 298 0.36 0.90 9.69
CA GLU A 298 -0.44 1.27 10.83
C GLU A 298 -1.16 0.06 11.46
N LEU A 299 -1.75 -0.84 10.63
CA LEU A 299 -2.41 -2.06 11.10
C LEU A 299 -1.47 -2.99 11.87
N TRP A 300 -0.29 -3.25 11.31
CA TRP A 300 0.62 -4.27 11.81
C TRP A 300 1.60 -3.76 12.86
N PHE A 301 2.03 -2.50 12.74
CA PHE A 301 3.05 -1.93 13.61
C PHE A 301 2.56 -0.70 14.38
N GLY A 302 1.40 -0.13 13.98
CA GLY A 302 0.89 1.14 14.46
C GLY A 302 1.90 2.28 14.23
N ARG A 303 2.66 2.25 13.14
CA ARG A 303 3.70 3.21 12.79
C ARG A 303 3.43 3.87 11.44
N GLU A 304 3.99 5.05 11.26
CA GLU A 304 4.08 5.66 9.95
C GLU A 304 5.20 5.01 9.13
N LEU A 305 5.06 4.99 7.82
CA LEU A 305 6.02 4.35 6.91
C LEU A 305 7.46 4.80 7.16
N ASN A 306 7.69 6.10 7.32
CA ASN A 306 9.03 6.68 7.52
C ASN A 306 9.66 6.34 8.88
N SER A 307 8.89 5.77 9.80
CA SER A 307 9.39 5.34 11.12
C SER A 307 9.56 3.82 11.24
N MET A 308 9.38 3.09 10.14
CA MET A 308 9.52 1.65 10.12
C MET A 308 10.99 1.23 10.10
N THR A 309 11.30 0.15 10.83
CA THR A 309 12.62 -0.48 10.82
C THR A 309 12.74 -1.46 9.65
N THR A 310 13.95 -1.88 9.32
CA THR A 310 14.24 -2.79 8.21
C THR A 310 13.46 -4.11 8.31
N GLU A 311 13.40 -4.72 9.51
CA GLU A 311 12.63 -5.95 9.75
C GLU A 311 11.11 -5.74 9.60
N GLN A 312 10.60 -4.57 9.92
CA GLN A 312 9.19 -4.24 9.74
C GLN A 312 8.85 -4.01 8.26
N ILE A 313 9.73 -3.32 7.53
CA ILE A 313 9.62 -3.16 6.06
C ILE A 313 9.63 -4.54 5.39
N ALA A 314 10.55 -5.41 5.79
CA ALA A 314 10.63 -6.77 5.23
C ALA A 314 9.38 -7.60 5.52
N LEU A 315 8.80 -7.49 6.73
CA LEU A 315 7.53 -8.16 7.04
C LEU A 315 6.38 -7.59 6.21
N LEU A 316 6.29 -6.27 6.05
CA LEU A 316 5.24 -5.62 5.26
C LEU A 316 5.29 -6.08 3.79
N ILE A 317 6.48 -6.14 3.18
CA ILE A 317 6.71 -6.71 1.84
C ILE A 317 6.28 -8.18 1.82
N GLY A 318 6.65 -8.94 2.84
CA GLY A 318 6.29 -10.35 2.96
C GLY A 318 4.80 -10.62 2.96
N LEU A 319 4.04 -9.75 3.61
CA LEU A 319 2.57 -9.84 3.73
C LEU A 319 1.84 -9.63 2.40
N VAL A 320 2.43 -8.90 1.44
CA VAL A 320 1.85 -8.69 0.11
C VAL A 320 1.46 -10.00 -0.58
N LYS A 321 2.26 -11.05 -0.43
CA LYS A 321 2.04 -12.35 -1.06
C LYS A 321 0.76 -13.05 -0.56
N GLY A 322 0.36 -12.81 0.69
CA GLY A 322 -0.81 -13.45 1.28
C GLY A 322 -1.03 -13.01 2.72
N PRO A 323 -1.65 -11.84 2.95
CA PRO A 323 -1.78 -11.26 4.29
C PRO A 323 -2.48 -12.16 5.30
N SER A 324 -3.50 -12.92 4.86
CA SER A 324 -4.22 -13.85 5.75
C SER A 324 -3.41 -15.11 6.07
N TYR A 325 -2.57 -15.57 5.13
CA TYR A 325 -1.74 -16.77 5.32
C TYR A 325 -0.53 -16.50 6.21
N TYR A 326 0.06 -15.29 6.05
CA TYR A 326 1.21 -14.82 6.81
C TYR A 326 0.82 -13.86 7.94
N ASP A 327 -0.44 -13.85 8.37
CA ASP A 327 -0.91 -12.99 9.47
C ASP A 327 -0.03 -13.20 10.73
N PRO A 328 0.74 -12.19 11.16
CA PRO A 328 1.74 -12.37 12.22
C PRO A 328 1.13 -12.56 13.60
N ARG A 329 -0.17 -12.25 13.79
CA ARG A 329 -0.90 -12.50 15.04
C ARG A 329 -1.44 -13.92 15.12
N ARG A 330 -1.84 -14.48 13.96
CA ARG A 330 -2.42 -15.84 13.86
C ARG A 330 -1.37 -16.90 13.56
N ASN A 331 -0.37 -16.56 12.77
CA ASN A 331 0.65 -17.46 12.25
C ASN A 331 2.06 -16.85 12.40
N PRO A 332 2.54 -16.57 13.64
CA PRO A 332 3.79 -15.85 13.88
C PRO A 332 5.01 -16.53 13.26
N GLU A 333 5.08 -17.86 13.29
CA GLU A 333 6.18 -18.63 12.71
C GLU A 333 6.25 -18.44 11.19
N ARG A 334 5.13 -18.58 10.48
CA ARG A 334 5.07 -18.35 9.03
C ARG A 334 5.41 -16.91 8.66
N ALA A 335 4.97 -15.95 9.47
CA ALA A 335 5.30 -14.54 9.28
C ALA A 335 6.80 -14.29 9.47
N LEU A 336 7.42 -14.93 10.47
CA LEU A 336 8.85 -14.87 10.74
C LEU A 336 9.65 -15.45 9.57
N ASP A 337 9.30 -16.64 9.11
CA ASP A 337 9.94 -17.28 7.95
C ASP A 337 9.84 -16.42 6.70
N ARG A 338 8.65 -15.85 6.45
CA ARG A 338 8.42 -14.97 5.29
C ARG A 338 9.21 -13.68 5.39
N ARG A 339 9.27 -13.05 6.57
CA ARG A 339 10.12 -11.88 6.84
C ARG A 339 11.60 -12.20 6.57
N ASN A 340 12.08 -13.31 7.11
CA ASN A 340 13.48 -13.73 6.96
C ASN A 340 13.82 -14.03 5.50
N PHE A 341 12.90 -14.65 4.75
CA PHE A 341 13.04 -14.80 3.29
C PHE A 341 13.19 -13.45 2.58
N VAL A 342 12.35 -12.46 2.94
CA VAL A 342 12.45 -11.11 2.36
C VAL A 342 13.77 -10.45 2.73
N LEU A 343 14.20 -10.52 4.01
CA LEU A 343 15.50 -10.00 4.45
C LEU A 343 16.65 -10.62 3.65
N GLY A 344 16.60 -11.93 3.40
CA GLY A 344 17.58 -12.60 2.53
C GLY A 344 17.62 -12.01 1.12
N LYS A 345 16.42 -11.72 0.54
CA LYS A 345 16.32 -11.09 -0.78
C LYS A 345 16.84 -9.64 -0.79
N LEU A 346 16.57 -8.87 0.25
CA LEU A 346 17.12 -7.52 0.39
C LEU A 346 18.66 -7.55 0.44
N HIS A 347 19.21 -8.48 1.20
CA HIS A 347 20.65 -8.65 1.32
C HIS A 347 21.30 -9.17 0.00
N GLU A 348 20.73 -10.20 -0.64
CA GLU A 348 21.18 -10.73 -1.93
C GLU A 348 21.21 -9.66 -3.05
N ASN A 349 20.32 -8.65 -2.98
CA ASN A 349 20.29 -7.54 -3.92
C ASN A 349 21.06 -6.29 -3.45
N ASN A 350 21.87 -6.40 -2.39
CA ASN A 350 22.67 -5.32 -1.80
C ASN A 350 21.85 -4.09 -1.35
N LEU A 351 20.59 -4.28 -0.99
CA LEU A 351 19.71 -3.22 -0.47
C LEU A 351 19.94 -2.97 1.03
N ILE A 352 20.49 -3.94 1.73
CA ILE A 352 20.92 -3.85 3.14
C ILE A 352 22.30 -4.51 3.28
N ASN A 353 23.11 -4.02 4.20
CA ASN A 353 24.44 -4.59 4.47
C ASN A 353 24.39 -5.74 5.48
N ASP A 354 25.53 -6.47 5.63
CA ASP A 354 25.65 -7.63 6.52
C ASP A 354 25.27 -7.34 7.97
N ALA A 355 25.69 -6.17 8.49
CA ALA A 355 25.42 -5.79 9.89
C ALA A 355 23.91 -5.55 10.11
N GLU A 356 23.27 -4.88 9.17
CA GLU A 356 21.84 -4.62 9.18
C GLU A 356 21.04 -5.90 8.99
N TYR A 357 21.44 -6.76 8.07
CA TYR A 357 20.83 -8.08 7.85
C TYR A 357 20.84 -8.93 9.13
N LYS A 358 22.00 -9.08 9.78
CA LYS A 358 22.13 -9.85 11.04
C LYS A 358 21.28 -9.26 12.17
N ARG A 359 21.26 -7.93 12.31
CA ARG A 359 20.44 -7.24 13.30
C ARG A 359 18.95 -7.47 13.03
N ALA A 360 18.50 -7.31 11.78
CA ALA A 360 17.09 -7.47 11.40
C ALA A 360 16.61 -8.92 11.55
N LEU A 361 17.46 -9.92 11.30
CA LEU A 361 17.16 -11.33 11.55
C LEU A 361 16.95 -11.63 13.04
N ALA A 362 17.77 -11.06 13.92
CA ALA A 362 17.68 -11.24 15.36
C ALA A 362 16.49 -10.48 15.99
N ALA A 363 15.92 -9.50 15.29
CA ALA A 363 14.81 -8.71 15.80
C ALA A 363 13.51 -9.51 15.87
N PRO A 364 12.65 -9.29 16.89
CA PRO A 364 11.30 -9.87 16.93
C PRO A 364 10.43 -9.34 15.79
N LEU A 365 9.26 -9.94 15.55
CA LEU A 365 8.30 -9.44 14.55
C LEU A 365 7.83 -8.01 14.81
N GLY A 366 7.84 -7.58 16.08
CA GLY A 366 7.49 -6.22 16.49
C GLY A 366 6.02 -5.85 16.24
N VAL A 367 5.15 -6.85 16.14
CA VAL A 367 3.71 -6.68 15.93
C VAL A 367 3.01 -6.63 17.28
N PRO A 368 2.29 -5.56 17.64
CA PRO A 368 1.51 -5.48 18.87
C PRO A 368 0.43 -6.57 18.92
N ILE A 369 0.18 -7.13 20.10
CA ILE A 369 -0.86 -8.16 20.33
C ILE A 369 -2.24 -7.59 19.97
N GLU A 370 -2.51 -6.36 20.39
CA GLU A 370 -3.72 -5.66 19.96
C GLU A 370 -3.40 -4.74 18.78
N PRO A 371 -4.29 -4.68 17.77
CA PRO A 371 -4.17 -3.66 16.72
C PRO A 371 -4.17 -2.31 17.44
N GLY A 372 -3.10 -1.53 17.26
CA GLY A 372 -3.10 -0.16 17.77
C GLY A 372 -4.43 0.46 17.40
N LEU A 373 -5.13 1.00 18.36
CA LEU A 373 -6.36 1.79 18.15
C LEU A 373 -5.96 3.02 17.33
N VAL A 374 -5.77 2.82 16.02
CA VAL A 374 -5.84 3.93 15.12
C VAL A 374 -7.29 4.36 15.15
N ALA A 375 -7.48 5.55 15.58
CA ALA A 375 -8.75 6.18 15.90
C ALA A 375 -9.75 6.19 14.72
N ALA A 376 -10.27 5.02 14.36
CA ALA A 376 -11.58 4.96 13.78
C ALA A 376 -12.54 5.44 14.90
N ASN A 377 -12.87 6.72 14.89
CA ASN A 377 -13.79 7.34 15.86
C ASN A 377 -13.38 7.22 17.34
N ARG A 378 -12.20 7.70 17.71
CA ARG A 378 -11.81 7.81 19.12
C ARG A 378 -12.79 8.71 19.91
N PHE A 379 -13.47 9.64 19.23
CA PHE A 379 -14.45 10.59 19.78
C PHE A 379 -15.72 10.59 18.93
N PRO A 380 -16.54 9.51 18.95
CA PRO A 380 -17.62 9.31 17.99
C PRO A 380 -18.69 10.41 18.04
N ALA A 381 -19.05 10.89 19.21
CA ALA A 381 -20.04 11.96 19.36
C ALA A 381 -19.55 13.28 18.74
N TYR A 382 -18.30 13.64 18.96
CA TYR A 382 -17.73 14.84 18.36
C TYR A 382 -17.56 14.72 16.84
N VAL A 383 -17.13 13.57 16.37
CA VAL A 383 -16.99 13.30 14.93
C VAL A 383 -18.33 13.35 14.21
N ASP A 384 -19.40 12.88 14.84
CA ASP A 384 -20.76 13.00 14.30
C ASP A 384 -21.22 14.46 14.16
N LEU A 385 -20.90 15.31 15.16
CA LEU A 385 -21.13 16.74 15.08
C LEU A 385 -20.38 17.38 13.91
N VAL A 386 -19.10 17.05 13.74
CA VAL A 386 -18.27 17.55 12.63
C VAL A 386 -18.84 17.10 11.29
N ARG A 387 -19.27 15.83 11.17
CA ARG A 387 -19.90 15.31 9.93
C ARG A 387 -21.14 16.08 9.54
N ARG A 388 -22.02 16.35 10.51
CA ARG A 388 -23.26 17.12 10.26
C ARG A 388 -22.96 18.53 9.81
N GLN A 389 -22.01 19.20 10.45
CA GLN A 389 -21.61 20.55 10.04
C GLN A 389 -20.98 20.56 8.64
N LEU A 390 -20.06 19.63 8.36
CA LEU A 390 -19.43 19.53 7.03
C LEU A 390 -20.44 19.21 5.93
N ALA A 391 -21.44 18.34 6.20
CA ALA A 391 -22.50 18.02 5.24
C ALA A 391 -23.41 19.21 4.93
N HIS A 392 -23.52 20.18 5.86
CA HIS A 392 -24.22 21.43 5.61
C HIS A 392 -23.40 22.39 4.73
N ASP A 393 -22.10 22.44 4.96
CA ASP A 393 -21.20 23.45 4.33
C ASP A 393 -20.65 22.98 2.97
N TYR A 394 -20.54 21.67 2.73
CA TYR A 394 -19.89 21.08 1.54
C TYR A 394 -20.72 19.97 0.90
N PRO A 395 -20.78 19.90 -0.44
CA PRO A 395 -21.39 18.77 -1.14
C PRO A 395 -20.69 17.45 -0.79
N GLU A 396 -21.45 16.36 -0.70
CA GLU A 396 -20.97 15.04 -0.27
C GLU A 396 -19.78 14.53 -1.13
N GLY A 397 -19.81 14.76 -2.45
CA GLY A 397 -18.71 14.37 -3.36
C GLY A 397 -17.39 15.09 -3.08
N VAL A 398 -17.43 16.31 -2.55
CA VAL A 398 -16.23 17.07 -2.15
C VAL A 398 -15.63 16.48 -0.87
N LEU A 399 -16.48 16.15 0.10
CA LEU A 399 -16.05 15.54 1.37
C LEU A 399 -15.39 14.16 1.17
N GLN A 400 -15.83 13.41 0.16
CA GLN A 400 -15.40 12.05 -0.10
C GLN A 400 -14.15 11.93 -0.97
N GLY A 401 -13.81 12.98 -1.74
CA GLY A 401 -12.77 12.87 -2.78
C GLY A 401 -11.70 13.96 -2.76
N ALA A 402 -11.93 15.11 -2.13
CA ALA A 402 -11.03 16.25 -2.23
C ALA A 402 -9.77 16.16 -1.34
N GLY A 403 -9.64 15.15 -0.48
CA GLY A 403 -8.47 15.00 0.40
C GLY A 403 -8.30 16.14 1.40
N MET A 404 -9.40 16.72 1.86
CA MET A 404 -9.36 17.86 2.76
C MET A 404 -8.76 17.51 4.12
N SER A 405 -8.07 18.45 4.72
CA SER A 405 -7.67 18.42 6.14
C SER A 405 -8.57 19.37 6.90
N VAL A 406 -9.45 18.84 7.73
CA VAL A 406 -10.36 19.59 8.57
C VAL A 406 -9.73 19.77 9.95
N LEU A 407 -9.30 20.97 10.27
CA LEU A 407 -8.79 21.32 11.61
C LEU A 407 -9.95 21.78 12.47
N THR A 408 -10.12 21.16 13.64
CA THR A 408 -11.17 21.50 14.60
C THR A 408 -10.60 22.13 15.87
N GLY A 409 -11.45 22.78 16.66
CA GLY A 409 -11.08 23.30 17.97
C GLY A 409 -11.06 22.25 19.10
N MET A 410 -11.29 20.96 18.80
CA MET A 410 -11.38 19.91 19.82
C MET A 410 -10.05 19.68 20.53
N SER A 411 -10.08 19.70 21.86
CA SER A 411 -8.97 19.25 22.70
C SER A 411 -9.15 17.76 23.03
N PRO A 412 -8.24 16.88 22.61
CA PRO A 412 -8.31 15.44 22.94
C PRO A 412 -8.41 15.17 24.43
N SER A 413 -7.64 15.85 25.25
CA SER A 413 -7.66 15.69 26.71
C SER A 413 -9.00 16.15 27.31
N ALA A 414 -9.49 17.34 26.94
CA ALA A 414 -10.77 17.84 27.43
C ALA A 414 -11.95 16.92 27.05
N GLN A 415 -11.96 16.42 25.81
CA GLN A 415 -12.98 15.49 25.35
C GLN A 415 -12.90 14.15 26.10
N ALA A 416 -11.71 13.61 26.32
CA ALA A 416 -11.53 12.35 27.05
C ALA A 416 -12.00 12.49 28.52
N TYR A 417 -11.72 13.61 29.18
CA TYR A 417 -12.21 13.90 30.54
C TYR A 417 -13.76 14.02 30.56
N ALA A 418 -14.34 14.71 29.59
CA ALA A 418 -15.79 14.86 29.50
C ALA A 418 -16.50 13.51 29.31
N GLU A 419 -16.04 12.70 28.40
CA GLU A 419 -16.57 11.35 28.14
C GLU A 419 -16.41 10.42 29.36
N GLY A 420 -15.25 10.51 30.04
CA GLY A 420 -14.97 9.76 31.26
C GLY A 420 -15.93 10.15 32.41
N ALA A 421 -16.20 11.45 32.57
CA ALA A 421 -17.14 11.96 33.59
C ALA A 421 -18.58 11.49 33.33
N VAL A 422 -19.05 11.57 32.07
CA VAL A 422 -20.38 11.11 31.68
C VAL A 422 -20.53 9.61 31.91
N THR A 423 -19.57 8.82 31.41
CA THR A 423 -19.58 7.35 31.55
C THR A 423 -19.51 6.92 33.01
N GLY A 424 -18.68 7.60 33.81
CA GLY A 424 -18.55 7.32 35.25
C GLY A 424 -19.82 7.68 36.05
N THR A 425 -20.60 8.66 35.59
CA THR A 425 -21.86 9.04 36.23
C THR A 425 -22.96 8.05 35.86
N ILE A 426 -23.09 7.68 34.56
CA ILE A 426 -24.08 6.70 34.11
C ILE A 426 -23.89 5.32 34.79
N LYS A 427 -22.65 4.88 35.01
CA LYS A 427 -22.37 3.61 35.71
C LYS A 427 -22.72 3.62 37.20
N ARG A 428 -22.93 4.80 37.78
CA ARG A 428 -23.31 4.96 39.21
C ARG A 428 -24.82 5.11 39.40
N LEU A 429 -25.55 5.41 38.35
CA LEU A 429 -27.02 5.39 38.29
C LEU A 429 -27.54 4.00 38.00
#